data_2fff5665db5aa4222da8a93273d7804b
#
_entry.id   2fff5665db5aa4222da8a93273d7804b
#
_cell.length_a   1.000
_cell.length_b   1.000
_cell.length_c   1.000
_cell.angle_alpha   90.00
_cell.angle_beta   90.00
_cell.angle_gamma   90.00
#
_symmetry.space_group_name_H-M   'P 1'
#
loop_
_entity.id
_entity.type
_entity.pdbx_description
1 polymer ?
#
loop_
_entity_poly.entity_id
_entity_poly.type
_entity_poly.pdbx_seq_one_letter_code
_entity_poly.pdbx_strand_id
1 'polypeptide(L)'
;MINEIIVTTINEDDSCHIAPMGICEENGKIVIAPFKPSSTLENIKRNKTVTINRIDDVRIFAGCLTDHKDWELLPTEKIKGYRLESALSHVELELSSFEDDDLRPRFYCAPVYEVTHRPFKGFNRAQSAVLELAILVSRLEILPRKKIEQEIEYLTIAIEKTAGKNERIAWQWLMEKIEIYRQTISQDKSA
;
A
#
# COMPACT_ATOMS: atom_id res chain seq x y z
N MET A 1 -13.88 5.08 9.27
CA MET A 1 -12.71 4.25 9.62
C MET A 1 -11.86 4.12 8.38
N ILE A 2 -10.52 4.17 8.51
CA ILE A 2 -9.60 3.96 7.39
C ILE A 2 -9.08 2.53 7.44
N ASN A 3 -9.10 1.84 6.30
CA ASN A 3 -8.51 0.51 6.12
C ASN A 3 -7.29 0.60 5.21
N GLU A 4 -6.18 0.01 5.63
CA GLU A 4 -4.98 -0.11 4.79
C GLU A 4 -5.14 -1.30 3.85
N ILE A 5 -5.02 -1.03 2.55
CA ILE A 5 -5.21 -2.01 1.47
C ILE A 5 -4.19 -1.79 0.36
N ILE A 6 -4.19 -2.68 -0.62
CA ILE A 6 -3.47 -2.47 -1.88
C ILE A 6 -4.47 -2.15 -2.99
N VAL A 7 -4.25 -1.05 -3.69
CA VAL A 7 -4.96 -0.76 -4.95
C VAL A 7 -4.15 -1.25 -6.13
N THR A 8 -4.85 -1.72 -7.17
CA THR A 8 -4.29 -1.97 -8.49
C THR A 8 -5.01 -1.12 -9.52
N THR A 9 -4.24 -0.47 -10.39
CA THR A 9 -4.73 0.39 -11.48
C THR A 9 -3.94 0.11 -12.74
N ILE A 10 -4.46 0.51 -13.91
CA ILE A 10 -3.80 0.30 -15.20
C ILE A 10 -3.05 1.55 -15.62
N ASN A 11 -1.77 1.42 -15.92
CA ASN A 11 -0.92 2.44 -16.51
C ASN A 11 -1.28 2.72 -17.97
N GLU A 12 -0.67 3.74 -18.55
CA GLU A 12 -0.88 4.12 -19.95
C GLU A 12 -0.39 3.05 -20.93
N ASP A 13 0.63 2.30 -20.57
CA ASP A 13 1.20 1.18 -21.32
C ASP A 13 0.51 -0.17 -21.06
N ASP A 14 -0.69 -0.15 -20.47
CA ASP A 14 -1.48 -1.32 -20.04
C ASP A 14 -0.82 -2.18 -18.93
N SER A 15 0.32 -1.80 -18.40
CA SER A 15 0.90 -2.46 -17.22
C SER A 15 0.10 -2.19 -15.95
N CYS A 16 0.22 -3.07 -14.96
CA CYS A 16 -0.45 -2.90 -13.67
C CYS A 16 0.40 -2.06 -12.70
N HIS A 17 -0.18 -1.00 -12.18
CA HIS A 17 0.38 -0.24 -11.05
C HIS A 17 -0.21 -0.76 -9.74
N ILE A 18 0.67 -1.08 -8.78
CA ILE A 18 0.34 -1.61 -7.46
C ILE A 18 0.76 -0.60 -6.42
N ALA A 19 -0.14 -0.16 -5.55
CA ALA A 19 0.16 0.84 -4.53
C ALA A 19 -0.60 0.61 -3.23
N PRO A 20 0.05 0.83 -2.05
CA PRO A 20 -0.63 0.87 -0.76
C PRO A 20 -1.52 2.10 -0.68
N MET A 21 -2.70 1.95 -0.07
CA MET A 21 -3.66 3.04 0.07
C MET A 21 -4.54 2.86 1.30
N GLY A 22 -4.74 3.94 2.05
CA GLY A 22 -5.80 4.01 3.05
C GLY A 22 -7.12 4.38 2.39
N ILE A 23 -8.15 3.58 2.58
CA ILE A 23 -9.50 3.83 2.05
C ILE A 23 -10.52 3.96 3.17
N CYS A 24 -11.62 4.66 2.92
CA CYS A 24 -12.77 4.67 3.81
C CYS A 24 -14.07 4.51 3.01
N GLU A 25 -15.15 4.19 3.73
CA GLU A 25 -16.50 4.12 3.16
C GLU A 25 -17.32 5.32 3.56
N GLU A 26 -17.99 5.95 2.60
CA GLU A 26 -18.90 7.07 2.80
C GLU A 26 -20.13 6.89 1.90
N ASN A 27 -21.32 6.84 2.52
CA ASN A 27 -22.61 6.73 1.80
C ASN A 27 -22.65 5.57 0.78
N GLY A 28 -22.11 4.40 1.14
CA GLY A 28 -22.07 3.20 0.29
C GLY A 28 -21.07 3.27 -0.86
N LYS A 29 -20.20 4.30 -0.88
CA LYS A 29 -19.08 4.42 -1.82
C LYS A 29 -17.77 4.24 -1.11
N ILE A 30 -16.79 3.72 -1.82
CA ILE A 30 -15.41 3.64 -1.35
C ILE A 30 -14.68 4.90 -1.78
N VAL A 31 -14.08 5.57 -0.81
CA VAL A 31 -13.32 6.79 -1.04
C VAL A 31 -11.84 6.47 -1.06
N ILE A 32 -11.19 6.83 -2.17
CA ILE A 32 -9.75 6.71 -2.39
C ILE A 32 -9.19 8.12 -2.54
N ALA A 33 -8.17 8.48 -1.73
CA ALA A 33 -7.59 9.81 -1.73
C ALA A 33 -6.07 9.77 -1.86
N PRO A 34 -5.55 9.54 -3.09
CA PRO A 34 -4.11 9.51 -3.34
C PRO A 34 -3.53 10.92 -3.23
N PHE A 35 -2.26 11.02 -2.81
CA PHE A 35 -1.54 12.29 -2.86
C PHE A 35 -1.25 12.74 -4.30
N LYS A 36 -1.16 14.05 -4.51
CA LYS A 36 -0.60 14.65 -5.74
C LYS A 36 0.92 14.85 -5.58
N PRO A 37 1.71 14.51 -6.59
CA PRO A 37 1.39 13.71 -7.79
C PRO A 37 1.45 12.21 -7.48
N SER A 38 0.66 11.37 -8.17
CA SER A 38 0.79 9.92 -8.11
C SER A 38 0.23 9.19 -9.32
N SER A 39 0.85 8.07 -9.68
CA SER A 39 0.37 7.20 -10.77
C SER A 39 -1.06 6.70 -10.53
N THR A 40 -1.39 6.34 -9.27
CA THR A 40 -2.75 5.93 -8.90
C THR A 40 -3.79 6.99 -9.26
N LEU A 41 -3.50 8.26 -8.96
CA LEU A 41 -4.38 9.39 -9.27
C LEU A 41 -4.63 9.51 -10.78
N GLU A 42 -3.55 9.53 -11.56
CA GLU A 42 -3.65 9.68 -13.02
C GLU A 42 -4.36 8.48 -13.67
N ASN A 43 -4.07 7.28 -13.17
CA ASN A 43 -4.71 6.05 -13.64
C ASN A 43 -6.21 6.03 -13.37
N ILE A 44 -6.67 6.41 -12.16
CA ILE A 44 -8.10 6.49 -11.84
C ILE A 44 -8.78 7.58 -12.67
N LYS A 45 -8.15 8.73 -12.86
CA LYS A 45 -8.69 9.81 -13.71
C LYS A 45 -8.88 9.35 -15.15
N ARG A 46 -7.91 8.60 -15.70
CA ARG A 46 -7.93 8.13 -17.09
C ARG A 46 -8.93 6.98 -17.28
N ASN A 47 -8.77 5.91 -16.51
CA ASN A 47 -9.47 4.64 -16.73
C ASN A 47 -10.86 4.59 -16.08
N LYS A 48 -11.13 5.45 -15.09
CA LYS A 48 -12.36 5.46 -14.30
C LYS A 48 -12.60 4.19 -13.48
N THR A 49 -11.62 3.32 -13.37
CA THR A 49 -11.69 2.04 -12.67
C THR A 49 -10.51 1.86 -11.73
N VAL A 50 -10.71 1.08 -10.68
CA VAL A 50 -9.67 0.69 -9.72
C VAL A 50 -10.09 -0.60 -9.03
N THR A 51 -9.12 -1.46 -8.70
CA THR A 51 -9.36 -2.66 -7.91
C THR A 51 -8.75 -2.51 -6.52
N ILE A 52 -9.52 -2.85 -5.49
CA ILE A 52 -9.05 -2.97 -4.12
C ILE A 52 -8.70 -4.42 -3.84
N ASN A 53 -7.53 -4.66 -3.26
CA ASN A 53 -7.09 -5.96 -2.79
C ASN A 53 -6.91 -5.91 -1.27
N ARG A 54 -7.70 -6.68 -0.53
CA ARG A 54 -7.52 -6.91 0.89
C ARG A 54 -6.57 -8.09 1.07
N ILE A 55 -5.45 -7.88 1.73
CA ILE A 55 -4.36 -8.84 1.83
C ILE A 55 -3.93 -9.06 3.29
N ASP A 56 -3.27 -10.19 3.55
CA ASP A 56 -2.53 -10.49 4.78
C ASP A 56 -1.03 -10.68 4.55
N ASP A 57 -0.57 -10.64 3.29
CA ASP A 57 0.84 -10.68 2.95
C ASP A 57 1.46 -9.27 2.93
N VAL A 58 2.05 -8.88 4.04
CA VAL A 58 2.64 -7.55 4.24
C VAL A 58 3.91 -7.29 3.41
N ARG A 59 4.45 -8.32 2.73
CA ARG A 59 5.54 -8.14 1.75
C ARG A 59 5.11 -7.23 0.61
N ILE A 60 3.83 -7.24 0.25
CA ILE A 60 3.32 -6.40 -0.83
C ILE A 60 3.38 -4.92 -0.45
N PHE A 61 3.04 -4.57 0.80
CA PHE A 61 3.21 -3.20 1.30
C PHE A 61 4.68 -2.77 1.30
N ALA A 62 5.56 -3.61 1.84
CA ALA A 62 6.99 -3.35 1.87
C ALA A 62 7.57 -3.26 0.44
N GLY A 63 7.19 -4.16 -0.43
CA GLY A 63 7.65 -4.24 -1.81
C GLY A 63 7.32 -3.01 -2.65
N CYS A 64 6.16 -2.40 -2.44
CA CYS A 64 5.80 -1.14 -3.09
C CYS A 64 6.79 0.01 -2.79
N LEU A 65 7.47 -0.03 -1.64
CA LEU A 65 8.42 0.99 -1.20
C LEU A 65 9.89 0.62 -1.45
N THR A 66 10.17 -0.64 -1.77
CA THR A 66 11.53 -1.20 -1.85
C THR A 66 11.83 -1.86 -3.20
N ASP A 67 11.04 -1.55 -4.22
CA ASP A 67 11.17 -2.03 -5.60
C ASP A 67 11.03 -3.55 -5.80
N HIS A 68 10.48 -4.27 -4.81
CA HIS A 68 10.09 -5.68 -4.91
C HIS A 68 8.63 -5.77 -5.38
N LYS A 69 8.39 -5.60 -6.70
CA LYS A 69 7.04 -5.43 -7.27
C LYS A 69 6.57 -6.58 -8.16
N ASP A 70 7.33 -7.66 -8.22
CA ASP A 70 6.98 -8.85 -9.01
C ASP A 70 5.97 -9.73 -8.27
N TRP A 71 4.69 -9.39 -8.43
CA TRP A 71 3.57 -10.10 -7.80
C TRP A 71 2.67 -10.73 -8.86
N GLU A 72 2.22 -11.95 -8.60
CA GLU A 72 1.28 -12.63 -9.48
C GLU A 72 -0.05 -11.88 -9.55
N LEU A 73 -0.48 -11.60 -10.78
CA LEU A 73 -1.69 -10.85 -11.09
C LEU A 73 -2.65 -11.72 -11.89
N LEU A 74 -3.92 -11.59 -11.58
CA LEU A 74 -5.02 -12.20 -12.33
C LEU A 74 -5.94 -11.11 -12.88
N PRO A 75 -6.56 -11.31 -14.05
CA PRO A 75 -7.51 -10.33 -14.58
C PRO A 75 -8.73 -10.18 -13.66
N THR A 76 -9.32 -9.01 -13.68
CA THR A 76 -10.60 -8.71 -13.02
C THR A 76 -11.78 -9.27 -13.82
N GLU A 77 -12.97 -9.34 -13.19
CA GLU A 77 -14.16 -9.98 -13.76
C GLU A 77 -15.08 -9.01 -14.51
N LYS A 78 -15.22 -7.77 -14.02
CA LYS A 78 -16.20 -6.78 -14.51
C LYS A 78 -15.58 -5.54 -15.11
N ILE A 79 -14.44 -5.11 -14.61
CA ILE A 79 -13.72 -3.94 -15.12
C ILE A 79 -12.46 -4.37 -15.88
N LYS A 80 -11.92 -3.52 -16.74
CA LYS A 80 -10.56 -3.74 -17.27
C LYS A 80 -9.54 -3.48 -16.17
N GLY A 81 -8.85 -4.52 -15.70
CA GLY A 81 -7.88 -4.39 -14.62
C GLY A 81 -7.26 -5.70 -14.20
N TYR A 82 -6.52 -5.64 -13.10
CA TYR A 82 -5.92 -6.80 -12.47
C TYR A 82 -6.17 -6.77 -10.96
N ARG A 83 -6.22 -7.95 -10.36
CA ARG A 83 -6.15 -8.17 -8.92
C ARG A 83 -4.88 -8.93 -8.56
N LEU A 84 -4.46 -8.85 -7.32
CA LEU A 84 -3.43 -9.73 -6.79
C LEU A 84 -3.97 -11.16 -6.67
N GLU A 85 -3.19 -12.15 -7.13
CA GLU A 85 -3.55 -13.56 -6.93
C GLU A 85 -3.70 -13.87 -5.44
N SER A 86 -2.75 -13.37 -4.62
CA SER A 86 -2.67 -13.60 -3.19
C SER A 86 -3.72 -12.85 -2.34
N ALA A 87 -4.59 -12.03 -2.94
CA ALA A 87 -5.62 -11.32 -2.19
C ALA A 87 -6.57 -12.25 -1.44
N LEU A 88 -6.92 -11.89 -0.20
CA LEU A 88 -7.98 -12.57 0.57
C LEU A 88 -9.35 -12.28 -0.04
N SER A 89 -9.57 -11.05 -0.45
CA SER A 89 -10.73 -10.61 -1.21
C SER A 89 -10.36 -9.42 -2.08
N HIS A 90 -11.12 -9.20 -3.16
CA HIS A 90 -10.99 -7.99 -3.95
C HIS A 90 -12.34 -7.36 -4.23
N VAL A 91 -12.31 -6.05 -4.52
CA VAL A 91 -13.47 -5.28 -4.94
C VAL A 91 -13.10 -4.52 -6.20
N GLU A 92 -13.90 -4.67 -7.23
CA GLU A 92 -13.80 -3.92 -8.47
C GLU A 92 -14.69 -2.68 -8.40
N LEU A 93 -14.12 -1.54 -8.72
CA LEU A 93 -14.75 -0.25 -8.51
C LEU A 93 -14.79 0.57 -9.79
N GLU A 94 -15.91 1.28 -9.99
CA GLU A 94 -16.05 2.33 -10.98
C GLU A 94 -16.15 3.70 -10.33
N LEU A 95 -15.47 4.69 -10.92
CA LEU A 95 -15.50 6.07 -10.45
C LEU A 95 -16.91 6.68 -10.63
N SER A 96 -17.54 7.07 -9.53
CA SER A 96 -18.84 7.74 -9.54
C SER A 96 -18.72 9.26 -9.56
N SER A 97 -17.82 9.81 -8.74
CA SER A 97 -17.59 11.26 -8.65
C SER A 97 -16.19 11.55 -8.15
N PHE A 98 -15.74 12.77 -8.38
CA PHE A 98 -14.42 13.26 -8.06
C PHE A 98 -14.52 14.64 -7.41
N GLU A 99 -13.82 14.83 -6.31
CA GLU A 99 -13.61 16.13 -5.67
C GLU A 99 -12.14 16.48 -5.77
N ASP A 100 -11.81 17.61 -6.38
CA ASP A 100 -10.44 18.06 -6.47
C ASP A 100 -9.98 18.69 -5.14
N ASP A 101 -8.71 18.48 -4.84
CA ASP A 101 -8.03 19.05 -3.68
C ASP A 101 -6.56 19.25 -4.07
N ASP A 102 -5.91 20.28 -3.53
CA ASP A 102 -4.54 20.60 -3.90
C ASP A 102 -3.53 19.52 -3.52
N LEU A 103 -3.80 18.77 -2.46
CA LEU A 103 -2.91 17.76 -1.92
C LEU A 103 -3.43 16.34 -2.07
N ARG A 104 -4.73 16.11 -1.77
CA ARG A 104 -5.35 14.80 -1.69
C ARG A 104 -6.76 14.78 -2.29
N PRO A 105 -6.91 14.83 -3.62
CA PRO A 105 -8.20 14.73 -4.26
C PRO A 105 -8.91 13.43 -3.90
N ARG A 106 -10.24 13.46 -3.85
CA ARG A 106 -11.08 12.36 -3.39
C ARG A 106 -11.84 11.75 -4.56
N PHE A 107 -11.67 10.45 -4.73
CA PHE A 107 -12.40 9.64 -5.71
C PHE A 107 -13.45 8.83 -4.98
N TYR A 108 -14.73 9.06 -5.30
CA TYR A 108 -15.85 8.28 -4.78
C TYR A 108 -16.18 7.20 -5.79
N CYS A 109 -15.91 5.95 -5.43
CA CYS A 109 -16.04 4.81 -6.32
C CYS A 109 -17.17 3.88 -5.87
N ALA A 110 -17.97 3.42 -6.82
CA ALA A 110 -19.03 2.45 -6.59
C ALA A 110 -18.51 1.02 -6.77
N PRO A 111 -18.77 0.09 -5.82
CA PRO A 111 -18.48 -1.32 -6.03
C PRO A 111 -19.35 -1.90 -7.13
N VAL A 112 -18.74 -2.58 -8.11
CA VAL A 112 -19.42 -3.29 -9.19
C VAL A 112 -19.27 -4.81 -9.10
N TYR A 113 -18.23 -5.27 -8.37
CA TYR A 113 -18.01 -6.68 -8.09
C TYR A 113 -17.18 -6.83 -6.82
N GLU A 114 -17.54 -7.79 -5.97
CA GLU A 114 -16.78 -8.13 -4.76
C GLU A 114 -16.78 -9.64 -4.56
N VAL A 115 -15.62 -10.21 -4.22
CA VAL A 115 -15.50 -11.64 -3.94
C VAL A 115 -14.41 -11.92 -2.92
N THR A 116 -14.67 -12.92 -2.06
CA THR A 116 -13.71 -13.47 -1.10
C THR A 116 -13.09 -14.74 -1.68
N HIS A 117 -11.77 -14.80 -1.67
CA HIS A 117 -10.98 -15.94 -2.17
C HIS A 117 -10.48 -16.84 -1.04
N ARG A 118 -10.09 -16.23 0.09
CA ARG A 118 -9.50 -16.90 1.25
C ARG A 118 -10.00 -16.28 2.55
N PRO A 119 -10.15 -17.07 3.63
CA PRO A 119 -10.58 -16.53 4.90
C PRO A 119 -9.45 -15.73 5.57
N PHE A 120 -9.83 -14.66 6.28
CA PHE A 120 -8.93 -13.97 7.19
C PHE A 120 -8.59 -14.87 8.39
N LYS A 121 -7.29 -15.05 8.70
CA LYS A 121 -6.80 -15.96 9.74
C LYS A 121 -6.66 -15.34 11.13
N GLY A 122 -6.92 -14.06 11.28
CA GLY A 122 -6.75 -13.31 12.53
C GLY A 122 -5.61 -12.29 12.45
N PHE A 123 -5.56 -11.41 13.45
CA PHE A 123 -4.55 -10.35 13.52
C PHE A 123 -3.18 -10.90 13.95
N ASN A 124 -2.13 -10.48 13.26
CA ASN A 124 -0.74 -10.74 13.61
C ASN A 124 -0.02 -9.42 13.92
N ARG A 125 0.63 -9.33 15.08
CA ARG A 125 1.31 -8.09 15.50
C ARG A 125 2.51 -7.73 14.63
N ALA A 126 3.20 -8.74 14.06
CA ALA A 126 4.29 -8.48 13.15
C ALA A 126 3.80 -7.91 11.81
N GLN A 127 2.62 -8.29 11.33
CA GLN A 127 1.99 -7.65 10.17
C GLN A 127 1.72 -6.18 10.44
N SER A 128 1.15 -5.85 11.61
CA SER A 128 0.94 -4.45 12.02
C SER A 128 2.26 -3.69 12.12
N ALA A 129 3.30 -4.31 12.70
CA ALA A 129 4.63 -3.69 12.79
C ALA A 129 5.27 -3.40 11.43
N VAL A 130 5.09 -4.30 10.45
CA VAL A 130 5.56 -4.07 9.07
C VAL A 130 4.80 -2.91 8.41
N LEU A 131 3.47 -2.83 8.60
CA LEU A 131 2.67 -1.71 8.09
C LEU A 131 3.13 -0.37 8.67
N GLU A 132 3.33 -0.28 9.98
CA GLU A 132 3.84 0.93 10.64
C GLU A 132 5.25 1.28 10.13
N LEU A 133 6.14 0.28 9.99
CA LEU A 133 7.48 0.52 9.44
C LEU A 133 7.42 1.01 7.99
N ALA A 134 6.51 0.50 7.17
CA ALA A 134 6.29 0.97 5.80
C ALA A 134 5.85 2.45 5.77
N ILE A 135 4.97 2.86 6.70
CA ILE A 135 4.57 4.25 6.87
C ILE A 135 5.76 5.12 7.28
N LEU A 136 6.61 4.66 8.20
CA LEU A 136 7.83 5.37 8.58
C LEU A 136 8.79 5.53 7.39
N VAL A 137 8.99 4.46 6.60
CA VAL A 137 9.85 4.48 5.40
C VAL A 137 9.34 5.47 4.36
N SER A 138 8.03 5.57 4.15
CA SER A 138 7.44 6.56 3.23
C SER A 138 7.63 8.02 3.69
N ARG A 139 8.11 8.26 4.91
CA ARG A 139 8.24 9.58 5.55
C ARG A 139 9.66 9.85 6.08
N LEU A 140 10.67 9.13 5.60
CA LEU A 140 12.06 9.28 6.05
C LEU A 140 12.59 10.71 5.94
N GLU A 141 12.18 11.43 4.88
CA GLU A 141 12.60 12.82 4.64
C GLU A 141 11.87 13.84 5.52
N ILE A 142 10.74 13.45 6.13
CA ILE A 142 9.85 14.36 6.87
C ILE A 142 10.01 14.18 8.38
N LEU A 143 10.20 12.94 8.83
CA LEU A 143 10.21 12.61 10.25
C LEU A 143 11.59 12.79 10.89
N PRO A 144 11.67 13.27 12.15
CA PRO A 144 12.92 13.34 12.87
C PRO A 144 13.55 11.94 13.07
N ARG A 145 14.85 11.83 12.82
CA ARG A 145 15.60 10.57 12.95
C ARG A 145 15.38 9.88 14.30
N LYS A 146 15.41 10.64 15.39
CA LYS A 146 15.19 10.11 16.75
C LYS A 146 13.84 9.42 16.89
N LYS A 147 12.78 9.98 16.27
CA LYS A 147 11.44 9.37 16.28
C LYS A 147 11.47 8.04 15.54
N ILE A 148 12.06 7.99 14.35
CA ILE A 148 12.16 6.77 13.54
C ILE A 148 12.86 5.66 14.33
N GLU A 149 13.98 5.97 15.00
CA GLU A 149 14.75 5.01 15.79
C GLU A 149 13.94 4.46 16.97
N GLN A 150 13.21 5.31 17.68
CA GLN A 150 12.37 4.90 18.82
C GLN A 150 11.21 3.99 18.38
N GLU A 151 10.55 4.31 17.25
CA GLU A 151 9.47 3.49 16.72
C GLU A 151 10.00 2.13 16.25
N ILE A 152 11.15 2.07 15.57
CA ILE A 152 11.78 0.81 15.15
C ILE A 152 12.07 -0.08 16.36
N GLU A 153 12.63 0.47 17.44
CA GLU A 153 12.90 -0.27 18.67
C GLU A 153 11.63 -0.91 19.23
N TYR A 154 10.53 -0.15 19.31
CA TYR A 154 9.24 -0.66 19.77
C TYR A 154 8.65 -1.74 18.84
N LEU A 155 8.66 -1.50 17.53
CA LEU A 155 8.10 -2.41 16.52
C LEU A 155 8.88 -3.73 16.45
N THR A 156 10.19 -3.71 16.67
CA THR A 156 11.06 -4.89 16.69
C THR A 156 10.56 -5.96 17.67
N ILE A 157 9.97 -5.57 18.80
CA ILE A 157 9.40 -6.49 19.80
C ILE A 157 8.31 -7.38 19.18
N ALA A 158 7.47 -6.83 18.31
CA ALA A 158 6.42 -7.59 17.66
C ALA A 158 6.99 -8.56 16.62
N ILE A 159 8.00 -8.11 15.86
CA ILE A 159 8.71 -8.94 14.88
C ILE A 159 9.39 -10.13 15.55
N GLU A 160 10.16 -9.91 16.61
CA GLU A 160 10.86 -10.97 17.32
C GLU A 160 9.91 -12.05 17.87
N LYS A 161 8.76 -11.61 18.42
CA LYS A 161 7.81 -12.50 19.09
C LYS A 161 6.81 -13.21 18.18
N THR A 162 6.42 -12.59 17.03
CA THR A 162 5.26 -13.05 16.27
C THR A 162 5.46 -13.15 14.76
N ALA A 163 6.64 -12.76 14.23
CA ALA A 163 6.88 -12.79 12.79
C ALA A 163 7.10 -14.22 12.26
N GLY A 164 6.37 -14.55 11.20
CA GLY A 164 6.67 -15.65 10.31
C GLY A 164 7.72 -15.30 9.25
N LYS A 165 7.85 -16.13 8.25
CA LYS A 165 8.82 -15.94 7.16
C LYS A 165 8.55 -14.67 6.37
N ASN A 166 7.30 -14.42 6.00
CA ASN A 166 6.92 -13.29 5.15
C ASN A 166 7.12 -11.94 5.84
N GLU A 167 6.75 -11.86 7.13
CA GLU A 167 6.92 -10.65 7.93
C GLU A 167 8.41 -10.31 8.13
N ARG A 168 9.27 -11.32 8.32
CA ARG A 168 10.73 -11.11 8.43
C ARG A 168 11.34 -10.62 7.13
N ILE A 169 10.92 -11.14 5.98
CA ILE A 169 11.37 -10.69 4.66
C ILE A 169 10.94 -9.23 4.45
N ALA A 170 9.67 -8.91 4.69
CA ALA A 170 9.15 -7.55 4.53
C ALA A 170 9.87 -6.55 5.45
N TRP A 171 10.07 -6.94 6.71
CA TRP A 171 10.83 -6.14 7.68
C TRP A 171 12.25 -5.86 7.20
N GLN A 172 12.95 -6.89 6.72
CA GLN A 172 14.32 -6.75 6.21
C GLN A 172 14.40 -5.76 5.05
N TRP A 173 13.52 -5.87 4.05
CA TRP A 173 13.49 -4.93 2.92
C TRP A 173 13.33 -3.47 3.36
N LEU A 174 12.43 -3.23 4.32
CA LEU A 174 12.22 -1.89 4.84
C LEU A 174 13.42 -1.37 5.65
N MET A 175 14.05 -2.22 6.47
CA MET A 175 15.26 -1.86 7.21
C MET A 175 16.45 -1.56 6.31
N GLU A 176 16.64 -2.32 5.23
CA GLU A 176 17.65 -2.05 4.20
C GLU A 176 17.41 -0.67 3.53
N LYS A 177 16.16 -0.33 3.23
CA LYS A 177 15.81 1.00 2.69
C LYS A 177 16.17 2.13 3.65
N ILE A 178 15.92 1.96 4.95
CA ILE A 178 16.28 2.92 5.99
C ILE A 178 17.81 3.07 6.06
N GLU A 179 18.55 1.98 5.97
CA GLU A 179 20.01 2.02 6.05
C GLU A 179 20.62 2.73 4.82
N ILE A 180 20.13 2.46 3.62
CA ILE A 180 20.52 3.18 2.40
C ILE A 180 20.28 4.68 2.57
N TYR A 181 19.11 5.07 3.06
CA TYR A 181 18.77 6.48 3.31
C TYR A 181 19.73 7.14 4.32
N ARG A 182 20.09 6.44 5.40
CA ARG A 182 21.07 6.93 6.41
C ARG A 182 22.45 7.18 5.82
N GLN A 183 22.91 6.30 4.94
CA GLN A 183 24.20 6.41 4.28
C GLN A 183 24.25 7.62 3.34
N THR A 184 23.17 7.85 2.56
CA THR A 184 23.05 9.01 1.66
C THR A 184 23.18 10.32 2.42
N ILE A 185 22.41 10.51 3.52
CA ILE A 185 22.48 11.74 4.32
C ILE A 185 23.87 11.94 4.98
N SER A 186 24.56 10.86 5.33
CA SER A 186 25.87 10.96 5.94
C SER A 186 26.93 11.42 4.95
N GLN A 187 26.82 11.05 3.69
CA GLN A 187 27.70 11.49 2.59
C GLN A 187 27.48 12.96 2.25
N ASP A 188 26.22 13.41 2.15
CA ASP A 188 25.87 14.81 1.84
C ASP A 188 26.35 15.81 2.92
N LYS A 189 26.51 15.35 4.17
CA LYS A 189 27.06 16.18 5.27
C LYS A 189 28.59 16.24 5.30
N SER A 190 29.24 15.40 4.51
CA SER A 190 30.71 15.28 4.47
C SER A 190 31.31 15.94 3.22
N ALA A 191 30.47 16.39 2.28
CA ALA A 191 30.81 17.14 1.07
C ALA A 191 30.55 18.64 1.25
#